data_f7aae45edb7bd12ff8d71fd09c73fb1a
#
_entry.id   f7aae45edb7bd12ff8d71fd09c73fb1a
#
_cell.length_a   1.000
_cell.length_b   1.000
_cell.length_c   1.000
_cell.angle_alpha   90.00
_cell.angle_beta   90.00
_cell.angle_gamma   90.00
#
_symmetry.space_group_name_H-M   'P 1'
#
loop_
_entity.id
_entity.type
_entity.pdbx_description
1 polymer ?
#
loop_
_entity_poly.entity_id
_entity_poly.type
_entity_poly.pdbx_seq_one_letter_code
_entity_poly.pdbx_strand_id
1 'polypeptide(L)'
;MATTTLKWQFALASLRAALRALDPVLPRKPALDVLKHVLKHVLLEPVPHCASRVFLSATNLDTRVRVEIATQCEAPAHAVAIDGERLQSVIQGLNRLDHESVCLSLSPESATITVASKNFKARLRTVPADDFPSPAFDIGALPITPDAAAVQPGSRASFSVKANELLLAIQHCRYAIRSDSQLRAVRGLCLQSSPDAAYVTCVGCDGHRLAVYN
;
A
#
# COMPACT_ATOMS: atom_id res chain seq x y z
N MET A 1 -17.81 -6.41 32.63
CA MET A 1 -17.09 -5.28 32.00
C MET A 1 -17.58 -5.15 30.57
N ALA A 2 -18.01 -3.96 30.14
CA ALA A 2 -18.48 -3.78 28.77
C ALA A 2 -17.28 -3.85 27.81
N THR A 3 -17.23 -4.88 26.97
CA THR A 3 -16.19 -5.03 25.95
C THR A 3 -16.34 -3.92 24.92
N THR A 4 -15.42 -2.96 24.93
CA THR A 4 -15.45 -1.83 23.99
C THR A 4 -15.14 -2.35 22.58
N THR A 5 -16.17 -2.37 21.72
CA THR A 5 -16.00 -2.73 20.32
C THR A 5 -15.32 -1.59 19.56
N LEU A 6 -14.19 -1.85 18.94
CA LEU A 6 -13.49 -0.90 18.08
C LEU A 6 -14.19 -0.84 16.73
N LYS A 7 -14.42 0.37 16.21
CA LYS A 7 -15.14 0.57 14.95
C LYS A 7 -14.42 1.55 14.04
N TRP A 8 -14.38 1.21 12.76
CA TRP A 8 -13.94 2.09 11.66
C TRP A 8 -15.08 2.17 10.65
N GLN A 9 -15.37 3.34 10.17
CA GLN A 9 -16.39 3.55 9.15
C GLN A 9 -15.78 4.27 7.94
N PHE A 10 -16.00 3.70 6.76
CA PHE A 10 -15.42 4.18 5.51
C PHE A 10 -16.49 4.41 4.46
N ALA A 11 -16.28 5.38 3.57
CA ALA A 11 -16.95 5.40 2.29
C ALA A 11 -16.56 4.16 1.48
N LEU A 12 -17.51 3.41 0.94
CA LEU A 12 -17.25 2.19 0.18
C LEU A 12 -16.33 2.45 -1.01
N ALA A 13 -16.49 3.59 -1.69
CA ALA A 13 -15.66 3.96 -2.84
C ALA A 13 -14.18 4.15 -2.45
N SER A 14 -13.92 4.83 -1.33
CA SER A 14 -12.57 5.08 -0.83
C SER A 14 -11.87 3.78 -0.40
N LEU A 15 -12.57 2.93 0.37
CA LEU A 15 -12.02 1.65 0.79
C LEU A 15 -11.74 0.73 -0.41
N ARG A 16 -12.63 0.71 -1.40
CA ARG A 16 -12.45 -0.06 -2.64
C ARG A 16 -11.25 0.43 -3.46
N ALA A 17 -11.07 1.74 -3.59
CA ALA A 17 -9.93 2.34 -4.29
C ALA A 17 -8.61 1.99 -3.59
N ALA A 18 -8.57 2.10 -2.26
CA ALA A 18 -7.40 1.74 -1.47
C ALA A 18 -7.04 0.26 -1.62
N LEU A 19 -8.00 -0.66 -1.51
CA LEU A 19 -7.75 -2.09 -1.68
C LEU A 19 -7.27 -2.44 -3.08
N ARG A 20 -7.76 -1.75 -4.12
CA ARG A 20 -7.23 -1.91 -5.49
C ARG A 20 -5.78 -1.46 -5.63
N ALA A 21 -5.39 -0.39 -4.94
CA ALA A 21 -4.01 0.07 -4.94
C ALA A 21 -3.06 -0.91 -4.24
N LEU A 22 -3.56 -1.70 -3.29
CA LEU A 22 -2.79 -2.73 -2.58
C LEU A 22 -2.71 -4.06 -3.34
N ASP A 23 -3.63 -4.35 -4.27
CA ASP A 23 -3.73 -5.63 -4.99
C ASP A 23 -2.42 -6.10 -5.66
N PRO A 24 -1.62 -5.23 -6.32
CA PRO A 24 -0.38 -5.65 -6.95
C PRO A 24 0.68 -6.18 -5.98
N VAL A 25 0.57 -5.82 -4.69
CA VAL A 25 1.54 -6.19 -3.65
C VAL A 25 1.06 -7.37 -2.82
N LEU A 26 -0.23 -7.65 -2.80
CA LEU A 26 -0.78 -8.81 -2.11
C LEU A 26 -0.40 -10.10 -2.87
N PRO A 27 0.44 -10.98 -2.30
CA PRO A 27 0.90 -12.15 -3.01
C PRO A 27 -0.21 -13.19 -3.14
N ARG A 28 -0.58 -13.52 -4.35
CA ARG A 28 -1.54 -14.61 -4.64
C ARG A 28 -0.95 -15.99 -4.34
N LYS A 29 0.37 -16.15 -4.52
CA LYS A 29 1.14 -17.35 -4.20
C LYS A 29 2.48 -16.94 -3.58
N PRO A 30 2.57 -16.76 -2.27
CA PRO A 30 3.83 -16.40 -1.62
C PRO A 30 4.85 -17.53 -1.79
N ALA A 31 6.10 -17.14 -2.09
CA ALA A 31 7.20 -18.06 -2.35
C ALA A 31 7.66 -18.85 -1.09
N LEU A 32 7.40 -18.32 0.09
CA LEU A 32 7.79 -18.91 1.38
C LEU A 32 6.56 -19.36 2.16
N ASP A 33 6.48 -20.66 2.45
CA ASP A 33 5.33 -21.26 3.15
C ASP A 33 5.09 -20.68 4.54
N VAL A 34 6.15 -20.34 5.25
CA VAL A 34 6.08 -19.81 6.63
C VAL A 34 5.44 -18.41 6.65
N LEU A 35 5.66 -17.59 5.62
CA LEU A 35 5.14 -16.22 5.52
C LEU A 35 3.80 -16.13 4.78
N LYS A 36 3.31 -17.24 4.21
CA LYS A 36 2.02 -17.29 3.49
C LYS A 36 0.87 -16.75 4.32
N HIS A 37 0.89 -17.02 5.62
CA HIS A 37 -0.21 -16.64 6.51
C HIS A 37 -0.23 -15.14 6.81
N VAL A 38 0.91 -14.46 6.76
CA VAL A 38 1.02 -13.04 7.16
C VAL A 38 1.01 -12.11 5.94
N LEU A 39 1.68 -12.48 4.85
CA LEU A 39 1.78 -11.65 3.64
C LEU A 39 0.45 -11.46 2.90
N LYS A 40 -0.56 -12.30 3.17
CA LYS A 40 -1.92 -12.14 2.64
C LYS A 40 -2.75 -11.07 3.34
N HIS A 41 -2.23 -10.53 4.44
CA HIS A 41 -2.99 -9.58 5.24
C HIS A 41 -2.75 -8.14 4.81
N VAL A 42 -3.78 -7.34 5.00
CA VAL A 42 -3.73 -5.88 4.92
C VAL A 42 -3.72 -5.35 6.36
N LEU A 43 -2.71 -4.56 6.68
CA LEU A 43 -2.60 -3.89 7.96
C LEU A 43 -3.41 -2.61 7.93
N LEU A 44 -4.31 -2.46 8.90
CA LEU A 44 -5.07 -1.25 9.19
C LEU A 44 -4.44 -0.59 10.41
N GLU A 45 -3.90 0.62 10.25
CA GLU A 45 -3.18 1.37 11.28
C GLU A 45 -3.77 2.77 11.45
N PRO A 46 -3.83 3.32 12.66
CA PRO A 46 -4.18 4.73 12.86
C PRO A 46 -3.08 5.63 12.27
N VAL A 47 -3.47 6.77 11.71
CA VAL A 47 -2.51 7.83 11.34
C VAL A 47 -2.11 8.56 12.62
N PRO A 48 -0.81 8.69 12.94
CA PRO A 48 -0.36 9.44 14.10
C PRO A 48 -0.95 10.86 14.11
N HIS A 49 -1.49 11.26 15.26
CA HIS A 49 -2.07 12.60 15.49
C HIS A 49 -3.29 12.95 14.61
N CYS A 50 -3.92 11.96 13.94
CA CYS A 50 -5.08 12.19 13.09
C CYS A 50 -6.15 11.09 13.27
N ALA A 51 -7.15 11.34 14.11
CA ALA A 51 -8.22 10.38 14.38
C ALA A 51 -9.21 10.19 13.21
N SER A 52 -9.17 11.08 12.20
CA SER A 52 -10.07 10.99 11.03
C SER A 52 -9.48 10.22 9.85
N ARG A 53 -8.28 9.64 10.00
CA ARG A 53 -7.58 8.93 8.93
C ARG A 53 -6.92 7.67 9.44
N VAL A 54 -6.79 6.70 8.53
CA VAL A 54 -6.06 5.46 8.77
C VAL A 54 -5.19 5.11 7.58
N PHE A 55 -4.13 4.35 7.84
CA PHE A 55 -3.35 3.71 6.80
C PHE A 55 -3.85 2.30 6.55
N LEU A 56 -3.94 1.94 5.28
CA LEU A 56 -4.01 0.55 4.81
C LEU A 56 -2.67 0.20 4.16
N SER A 57 -2.02 -0.84 4.64
CA SER A 57 -0.71 -1.26 4.16
C SER A 57 -0.73 -2.72 3.73
N ALA A 58 -0.02 -3.04 2.65
CA ALA A 58 0.30 -4.40 2.23
C ALA A 58 1.77 -4.51 1.84
N THR A 59 2.34 -5.70 1.96
CA THR A 59 3.74 -5.96 1.59
C THR A 59 3.93 -7.37 1.06
N ASN A 60 4.88 -7.53 0.15
CA ASN A 60 5.42 -8.82 -0.30
C ASN A 60 6.88 -9.02 0.14
N LEU A 61 7.36 -8.24 1.12
CA LEU A 61 8.72 -8.09 1.64
C LEU A 61 9.66 -7.25 0.77
N ASP A 62 9.55 -7.33 -0.55
CA ASP A 62 10.36 -6.51 -1.47
C ASP A 62 9.76 -5.11 -1.67
N THR A 63 8.42 -5.05 -1.59
CA THR A 63 7.65 -3.81 -1.82
C THR A 63 6.61 -3.66 -0.72
N ARG A 64 6.47 -2.46 -0.20
CA ARG A 64 5.35 -2.08 0.66
C ARG A 64 4.56 -0.96 0.01
N VAL A 65 3.25 -1.11 -0.03
CA VAL A 65 2.32 -0.05 -0.41
C VAL A 65 1.52 0.36 0.82
N ARG A 66 1.43 1.66 1.06
CA ARG A 66 0.63 2.26 2.12
C ARG A 66 -0.30 3.29 1.49
N VAL A 67 -1.58 3.18 1.80
CA VAL A 67 -2.62 4.09 1.31
C VAL A 67 -3.31 4.73 2.52
N GLU A 68 -3.38 6.05 2.54
CA GLU A 68 -4.10 6.80 3.54
C GLU A 68 -5.54 7.02 3.10
N ILE A 69 -6.50 6.71 3.97
CA ILE A 69 -7.92 6.90 3.71
C ILE A 69 -8.61 7.59 4.89
N ALA A 70 -9.61 8.41 4.57
CA ALA A 70 -10.45 9.06 5.57
C ALA A 70 -11.44 8.08 6.20
N THR A 71 -11.69 8.23 7.50
CA THR A 71 -12.78 7.57 8.21
C THR A 71 -13.96 8.52 8.36
N GLN A 72 -15.19 7.97 8.42
CA GLN A 72 -16.40 8.72 8.67
C GLN A 72 -16.72 8.84 10.18
N CYS A 73 -15.87 8.27 11.02
CA CYS A 73 -15.94 8.38 12.48
C CYS A 73 -14.50 8.49 13.02
N GLU A 74 -14.37 8.81 14.29
CA GLU A 74 -13.08 8.76 14.97
C GLU A 74 -12.52 7.34 14.93
N ALA A 75 -11.31 7.21 14.37
CA ALA A 75 -10.65 5.92 14.26
C ALA A 75 -10.03 5.51 15.60
N PRO A 76 -10.22 4.26 16.03
CA PRO A 76 -9.54 3.76 17.22
C PRO A 76 -8.03 3.79 17.04
N ALA A 77 -7.31 4.11 18.12
CA ALA A 77 -5.84 4.02 18.17
C ALA A 77 -5.40 2.55 18.31
N HIS A 78 -5.82 1.71 17.39
CA HIS A 78 -5.56 0.27 17.38
C HIS A 78 -5.22 -0.19 15.96
N ALA A 79 -4.16 -0.97 15.85
CA ALA A 79 -3.75 -1.56 14.58
C ALA A 79 -4.19 -3.03 14.52
N VAL A 80 -4.60 -3.48 13.34
CA VAL A 80 -5.03 -4.86 13.11
C VAL A 80 -4.73 -5.31 11.69
N ALA A 81 -4.26 -6.53 11.51
CA ALA A 81 -4.06 -7.12 10.20
C ALA A 81 -5.25 -8.02 9.82
N ILE A 82 -5.82 -7.80 8.64
CA ILE A 82 -7.03 -8.43 8.13
C ILE A 82 -6.67 -9.22 6.88
N ASP A 83 -7.25 -10.42 6.69
CA ASP A 83 -7.09 -11.20 5.45
C ASP A 83 -7.50 -10.35 4.23
N GLY A 84 -6.50 -9.95 3.45
CA GLY A 84 -6.65 -8.96 2.36
C GLY A 84 -7.46 -9.49 1.19
N GLU A 85 -7.26 -10.77 0.82
CA GLU A 85 -7.99 -11.41 -0.28
C GLU A 85 -9.49 -11.50 0.05
N ARG A 86 -9.81 -11.92 1.26
CA ARG A 86 -11.19 -12.03 1.73
C ARG A 86 -11.83 -10.66 1.91
N LEU A 87 -11.11 -9.69 2.49
CA LEU A 87 -11.60 -8.33 2.61
C LEU A 87 -11.89 -7.73 1.24
N GLN A 88 -10.98 -7.89 0.29
CA GLN A 88 -11.16 -7.42 -1.08
C GLN A 88 -12.37 -8.07 -1.76
N SER A 89 -12.52 -9.39 -1.65
CA SER A 89 -13.66 -10.13 -2.20
C SER A 89 -14.99 -9.61 -1.63
N VAL A 90 -15.08 -9.42 -0.32
CA VAL A 90 -16.26 -8.88 0.35
C VAL A 90 -16.57 -7.47 -0.15
N ILE A 91 -15.58 -6.57 -0.16
CA ILE A 91 -15.77 -5.16 -0.55
C ILE A 91 -16.09 -5.02 -2.04
N GLN A 92 -15.54 -5.86 -2.91
CA GLN A 92 -15.87 -5.87 -4.33
C GLN A 92 -17.28 -6.39 -4.60
N GLY A 93 -17.75 -7.38 -3.82
CA GLY A 93 -19.07 -7.96 -3.93
C GLY A 93 -20.20 -7.02 -3.51
N LEU A 94 -19.94 -5.96 -2.72
CA LEU A 94 -20.94 -4.97 -2.35
C LEU A 94 -21.32 -4.11 -3.57
N ASN A 95 -22.62 -4.00 -3.85
CA ASN A 95 -23.11 -3.14 -4.93
C ASN A 95 -23.02 -1.66 -4.51
N ARG A 96 -22.48 -0.79 -5.37
CA ARG A 96 -22.36 0.65 -5.08
C ARG A 96 -23.72 1.37 -5.00
N LEU A 97 -24.71 0.87 -5.70
CA LEU A 97 -26.06 1.47 -5.68
C LEU A 97 -26.78 1.24 -4.35
N ASP A 98 -26.43 0.14 -3.66
CA ASP A 98 -27.09 -0.26 -2.41
C ASP A 98 -26.26 0.08 -1.17
N HIS A 99 -24.95 0.30 -1.33
CA HIS A 99 -24.02 0.49 -0.22
C HIS A 99 -23.14 1.72 -0.42
N GLU A 100 -23.27 2.71 0.44
CA GLU A 100 -22.44 3.93 0.43
C GLU A 100 -21.29 3.85 1.42
N SER A 101 -21.53 3.22 2.56
CA SER A 101 -20.55 3.10 3.64
C SER A 101 -20.41 1.67 4.13
N VAL A 102 -19.25 1.39 4.70
CA VAL A 102 -18.89 0.11 5.31
C VAL A 102 -18.34 0.35 6.70
N CYS A 103 -18.83 -0.42 7.66
CA CYS A 103 -18.34 -0.43 9.03
C CYS A 103 -17.50 -1.69 9.27
N LEU A 104 -16.31 -1.53 9.78
CA LEU A 104 -15.46 -2.59 10.30
C LEU A 104 -15.54 -2.55 11.82
N SER A 105 -15.89 -3.67 12.45
CA SER A 105 -16.03 -3.75 13.91
C SER A 105 -15.18 -4.90 14.45
N LEU A 106 -14.22 -4.59 15.30
CA LEU A 106 -13.33 -5.53 15.96
C LEU A 106 -13.72 -5.66 17.43
N SER A 107 -13.94 -6.89 17.89
CA SER A 107 -13.98 -7.19 19.32
C SER A 107 -12.58 -7.59 19.76
N PRO A 108 -11.98 -6.93 20.76
CA PRO A 108 -10.60 -7.24 21.20
C PRO A 108 -10.43 -8.69 21.68
N GLU A 109 -11.49 -9.32 22.15
CA GLU A 109 -11.48 -10.71 22.63
C GLU A 109 -11.59 -11.75 21.49
N SER A 110 -11.95 -11.31 20.29
CA SER A 110 -12.10 -12.20 19.15
C SER A 110 -11.05 -11.90 18.08
N ALA A 111 -10.39 -12.93 17.57
CA ALA A 111 -9.50 -12.83 16.43
C ALA A 111 -10.31 -12.65 15.11
N THR A 112 -11.39 -11.85 15.15
CA THR A 112 -12.27 -11.63 14.00
C THR A 112 -12.77 -10.19 13.93
N ILE A 113 -12.81 -9.66 12.74
CA ILE A 113 -13.42 -8.38 12.41
C ILE A 113 -14.72 -8.60 11.65
N THR A 114 -15.75 -7.88 12.01
CA THR A 114 -17.04 -7.90 11.30
C THR A 114 -17.07 -6.75 10.30
N VAL A 115 -17.31 -7.07 9.04
CA VAL A 115 -17.59 -6.12 7.96
C VAL A 115 -19.09 -6.01 7.82
N ALA A 116 -19.66 -4.83 7.99
CA ALA A 116 -21.11 -4.61 7.91
C ALA A 116 -21.43 -3.41 7.01
N SER A 117 -22.50 -3.54 6.23
CA SER A 117 -23.07 -2.45 5.42
C SER A 117 -24.54 -2.74 5.15
N LYS A 118 -25.43 -1.86 5.58
CA LYS A 118 -26.89 -2.07 5.52
C LYS A 118 -27.27 -3.49 6.01
N ASN A 119 -27.83 -4.30 5.14
CA ASN A 119 -28.30 -5.67 5.43
C ASN A 119 -27.19 -6.75 5.27
N PHE A 120 -25.98 -6.34 4.86
CA PHE A 120 -24.86 -7.25 4.67
C PHE A 120 -23.98 -7.33 5.92
N LYS A 121 -23.56 -8.54 6.27
CA LYS A 121 -22.63 -8.78 7.37
C LYS A 121 -21.71 -9.97 7.04
N ALA A 122 -20.41 -9.76 7.17
CA ALA A 122 -19.41 -10.81 7.02
C ALA A 122 -18.44 -10.78 8.21
N ARG A 123 -17.85 -11.93 8.56
CA ARG A 123 -16.79 -12.04 9.57
C ARG A 123 -15.51 -12.50 8.92
N LEU A 124 -14.42 -11.82 9.17
CA LEU A 124 -13.09 -12.12 8.66
C LEU A 124 -12.14 -12.41 9.83
N ARG A 125 -11.20 -13.30 9.62
CA ARG A 125 -10.12 -13.54 10.59
C ARG A 125 -9.15 -12.37 10.58
N THR A 126 -8.58 -12.09 11.74
CA THR A 126 -7.55 -11.08 11.94
C THR A 126 -6.35 -11.71 12.62
N VAL A 127 -5.19 -11.09 12.44
CA VAL A 127 -3.99 -11.37 13.22
C VAL A 127 -3.53 -10.09 13.93
N PRO A 128 -2.79 -10.21 15.04
CA PRO A 128 -2.21 -9.04 15.69
C PRO A 128 -1.37 -8.23 14.72
N ALA A 129 -1.34 -6.91 14.91
CA ALA A 129 -0.55 -6.03 14.07
C ALA A 129 0.95 -6.30 14.17
N ASP A 130 1.41 -6.77 15.34
CA ASP A 130 2.81 -7.08 15.62
C ASP A 130 3.32 -8.26 14.78
N ASP A 131 2.41 -9.14 14.34
CA ASP A 131 2.75 -10.26 13.45
C ASP A 131 2.90 -9.82 12.00
N PHE A 132 2.48 -8.59 11.65
CA PHE A 132 2.59 -8.09 10.30
C PHE A 132 4.05 -7.70 10.01
N PRO A 133 4.64 -8.13 8.86
CA PRO A 133 6.03 -7.88 8.56
C PRO A 133 6.37 -6.40 8.52
N SER A 134 7.26 -5.96 9.39
CA SER A 134 7.86 -4.63 9.29
C SER A 134 8.86 -4.64 8.14
N PRO A 135 8.81 -3.68 7.22
CA PRO A 135 9.83 -3.63 6.17
C PRO A 135 11.19 -3.38 6.79
N ALA A 136 12.22 -4.01 6.22
CA ALA A 136 13.61 -3.78 6.64
C ALA A 136 14.09 -2.33 6.39
N PHE A 137 13.29 -1.52 5.70
CA PHE A 137 13.53 -0.11 5.44
C PHE A 137 12.36 0.72 5.98
N ASP A 138 12.71 1.71 6.77
CA ASP A 138 11.75 2.70 7.25
C ASP A 138 11.32 3.59 6.08
N ILE A 139 10.05 3.46 5.67
CA ILE A 139 9.39 4.46 4.82
C ILE A 139 8.93 5.61 5.76
N GLY A 140 9.82 6.05 6.64
CA GLY A 140 9.59 7.25 7.43
C GLY A 140 9.22 8.39 6.49
N ALA A 141 8.33 9.27 6.92
CA ALA A 141 7.93 10.44 6.15
C ALA A 141 9.17 11.07 5.52
N LEU A 142 9.34 10.84 4.21
CA LEU A 142 10.34 11.60 3.47
C LEU A 142 9.86 13.05 3.57
N PRO A 143 10.58 13.94 4.25
CA PRO A 143 10.26 15.34 4.15
C PRO A 143 10.39 15.69 2.67
N ILE A 144 9.28 15.98 2.03
CA ILE A 144 9.26 16.58 0.69
C ILE A 144 9.68 18.03 0.90
N THR A 145 10.98 18.22 1.10
CA THR A 145 11.56 19.55 1.11
C THR A 145 12.18 19.81 -0.26
N PRO A 146 11.80 20.91 -0.92
CA PRO A 146 12.32 21.23 -2.26
C PRO A 146 13.78 21.77 -2.25
N ASP A 147 14.48 21.70 -1.14
CA ASP A 147 15.85 22.19 -1.06
C ASP A 147 16.87 21.14 -1.52
N ALA A 148 17.16 21.22 -2.83
CA ALA A 148 18.18 20.41 -3.50
C ALA A 148 19.63 20.84 -3.20
N ALA A 149 19.88 21.69 -2.21
CA ALA A 149 21.16 22.43 -2.09
C ALA A 149 22.29 21.71 -1.35
N ALA A 150 22.12 20.52 -0.77
CA ALA A 150 23.23 19.82 -0.10
C ALA A 150 23.02 18.31 0.01
N VAL A 151 23.19 17.59 -1.09
CA VAL A 151 23.31 16.12 -1.02
C VAL A 151 24.73 15.75 -0.64
N GLN A 152 24.98 15.44 0.62
CA GLN A 152 26.25 14.82 1.04
C GLN A 152 26.29 13.34 0.61
N PRO A 153 27.47 12.78 0.31
CA PRO A 153 27.61 11.35 0.04
C PRO A 153 27.00 10.53 1.19
N GLY A 154 25.99 9.72 0.91
CA GLY A 154 25.24 8.95 1.91
C GLY A 154 23.94 9.63 2.41
N SER A 155 23.64 10.87 2.00
CA SER A 155 22.37 11.51 2.29
C SER A 155 21.26 11.02 1.35
N ARG A 156 20.02 10.97 1.86
CA ARG A 156 18.85 10.66 1.03
C ARG A 156 18.58 11.82 0.08
N ALA A 157 18.62 11.57 -1.22
CA ALA A 157 18.18 12.53 -2.22
C ALA A 157 16.67 12.35 -2.46
N SER A 158 15.93 13.46 -2.52
CA SER A 158 14.52 13.47 -2.91
C SER A 158 14.32 14.38 -4.12
N PHE A 159 13.41 14.00 -4.99
CA PHE A 159 12.98 14.82 -6.10
C PHE A 159 11.46 14.74 -6.27
N SER A 160 10.86 15.76 -6.86
CA SER A 160 9.43 15.79 -7.16
C SER A 160 9.24 15.87 -8.66
N VAL A 161 8.36 15.02 -9.19
CA VAL A 161 7.93 15.05 -10.60
C VAL A 161 6.40 15.05 -10.67
N LYS A 162 5.85 15.56 -11.74
CA LYS A 162 4.41 15.48 -11.97
C LYS A 162 4.01 14.01 -12.22
N ALA A 163 2.94 13.56 -11.59
CA ALA A 163 2.51 12.16 -11.68
C ALA A 163 2.23 11.69 -13.12
N ASN A 164 1.68 12.55 -13.96
CA ASN A 164 1.43 12.24 -15.36
C ASN A 164 2.73 12.09 -16.18
N GLU A 165 3.75 12.89 -15.93
CA GLU A 165 5.06 12.79 -16.58
C GLU A 165 5.78 11.49 -16.16
N LEU A 166 5.76 11.16 -14.86
CA LEU A 166 6.30 9.89 -14.38
C LEU A 166 5.56 8.70 -14.99
N LEU A 167 4.23 8.76 -15.10
CA LEU A 167 3.43 7.71 -15.71
C LEU A 167 3.80 7.51 -17.19
N LEU A 168 3.98 8.58 -17.95
CA LEU A 168 4.42 8.52 -19.35
C LEU A 168 5.81 7.91 -19.45
N ALA A 169 6.76 8.35 -18.62
CA ALA A 169 8.12 7.79 -18.58
C ALA A 169 8.12 6.28 -18.33
N ILE A 170 7.32 5.84 -17.34
CA ILE A 170 7.14 4.42 -17.05
C ILE A 170 6.55 3.67 -18.25
N GLN A 171 5.51 4.20 -18.89
CA GLN A 171 4.86 3.57 -20.04
C GLN A 171 5.81 3.43 -21.23
N HIS A 172 6.64 4.44 -21.47
CA HIS A 172 7.63 4.43 -22.56
C HIS A 172 8.81 3.50 -22.32
N CYS A 173 9.19 3.24 -21.06
CA CYS A 173 10.38 2.44 -20.75
C CYS A 173 10.05 0.99 -20.31
N ARG A 174 8.83 0.71 -19.84
CA ARG A 174 8.47 -0.58 -19.23
C ARG A 174 8.60 -1.79 -20.18
N TYR A 175 8.45 -1.60 -21.50
CA TYR A 175 8.55 -2.70 -22.46
C TYR A 175 9.99 -3.23 -22.61
N ALA A 176 10.97 -2.44 -22.22
CA ALA A 176 12.40 -2.81 -22.20
C ALA A 176 12.85 -3.35 -20.83
N ILE A 177 11.92 -3.73 -19.94
CA ILE A 177 12.23 -4.38 -18.67
C ILE A 177 12.05 -5.88 -18.81
N ARG A 178 12.95 -6.64 -18.21
CA ARG A 178 12.88 -8.10 -18.17
C ARG A 178 12.54 -8.58 -16.74
N SER A 179 11.25 -8.81 -16.49
CA SER A 179 10.73 -9.19 -15.16
C SER A 179 11.19 -10.57 -14.68
N ASP A 180 11.55 -11.49 -15.60
CA ASP A 180 11.96 -12.87 -15.34
C ASP A 180 13.49 -13.06 -15.25
N SER A 181 14.28 -11.99 -15.44
CA SER A 181 15.73 -12.07 -15.39
C SER A 181 16.26 -12.42 -13.99
N GLN A 182 17.31 -13.21 -13.91
CA GLN A 182 18.07 -13.39 -12.65
C GLN A 182 18.87 -12.14 -12.25
N LEU A 183 19.19 -11.29 -13.20
CA LEU A 183 19.89 -10.02 -12.96
C LEU A 183 18.88 -8.97 -12.43
N ARG A 184 18.99 -8.63 -11.16
CA ARG A 184 18.09 -7.64 -10.50
C ARG A 184 18.10 -6.28 -11.20
N ALA A 185 19.25 -5.85 -11.74
CA ALA A 185 19.41 -4.54 -12.38
C ALA A 185 18.50 -4.33 -13.60
N VAL A 186 18.11 -5.39 -14.32
CA VAL A 186 17.24 -5.29 -15.51
C VAL A 186 15.77 -5.58 -15.22
N ARG A 187 15.41 -5.82 -13.94
CA ARG A 187 14.02 -6.08 -13.54
C ARG A 187 13.18 -4.82 -13.29
N GLY A 188 13.81 -3.66 -13.29
CA GLY A 188 13.18 -2.40 -12.96
C GLY A 188 13.61 -1.27 -13.87
N LEU A 189 12.99 -0.11 -13.64
CA LEU A 189 13.40 1.13 -14.26
C LEU A 189 14.51 1.79 -13.44
N CYS A 190 15.51 2.31 -14.13
CA CYS A 190 16.50 3.19 -13.54
C CYS A 190 16.01 4.63 -13.67
N LEU A 191 15.98 5.36 -12.57
CA LEU A 191 15.73 6.80 -12.54
C LEU A 191 17.07 7.49 -12.24
N GLN A 192 17.51 8.35 -13.15
CA GLN A 192 18.75 9.08 -13.05
C GLN A 192 18.48 10.58 -13.11
N SER A 193 18.86 11.33 -12.09
CA SER A 193 18.83 12.79 -12.13
C SER A 193 19.97 13.33 -12.97
N SER A 194 19.72 14.40 -13.73
CA SER A 194 20.80 15.16 -14.38
C SER A 194 21.69 15.84 -13.33
N PRO A 195 22.96 16.11 -13.65
CA PRO A 195 23.89 16.77 -12.71
C PRO A 195 23.39 18.13 -12.21
N ASP A 196 22.64 18.85 -13.04
CA ASP A 196 22.02 20.14 -12.73
C ASP A 196 20.63 20.03 -12.10
N ALA A 197 20.17 18.79 -11.82
CA ALA A 197 18.83 18.50 -11.30
C ALA A 197 17.65 19.05 -12.14
N ALA A 198 17.89 19.39 -13.41
CA ALA A 198 16.89 20.00 -14.27
C ALA A 198 15.84 18.97 -14.75
N TYR A 199 16.21 17.70 -14.87
CA TYR A 199 15.32 16.61 -15.30
C TYR A 199 15.73 15.26 -14.72
N VAL A 200 14.82 14.31 -14.80
CA VAL A 200 15.03 12.92 -14.41
C VAL A 200 14.87 12.03 -15.64
N THR A 201 15.92 11.34 -16.00
CA THR A 201 15.91 10.34 -17.07
C THR A 201 15.38 9.02 -16.55
N CYS A 202 14.41 8.43 -17.23
CA CYS A 202 13.89 7.09 -16.96
C CYS A 202 14.47 6.11 -17.98
N VAL A 203 15.09 5.03 -17.52
CA VAL A 203 15.76 4.05 -18.38
C VAL A 203 15.24 2.65 -18.07
N GLY A 204 14.83 1.92 -19.12
CA GLY A 204 14.54 0.47 -19.08
C GLY A 204 15.52 -0.28 -19.99
N CYS A 205 16.00 -1.45 -19.51
CA CYS A 205 16.93 -2.29 -20.28
C CYS A 205 16.69 -3.76 -19.98
N ASP A 206 16.68 -4.63 -21.01
CA ASP A 206 16.59 -6.09 -20.87
C ASP A 206 17.86 -6.82 -21.35
N GLY A 207 18.92 -6.06 -21.70
CA GLY A 207 20.15 -6.58 -22.27
C GLY A 207 20.14 -6.62 -23.80
N HIS A 208 19.00 -6.54 -24.45
CA HIS A 208 18.83 -6.51 -25.90
C HIS A 208 18.20 -5.19 -26.37
N ARG A 209 17.41 -4.56 -25.54
CA ARG A 209 16.70 -3.30 -25.81
C ARG A 209 17.00 -2.28 -24.72
N LEU A 210 17.12 -1.03 -25.11
CA LEU A 210 17.28 0.11 -24.23
C LEU A 210 16.19 1.12 -24.58
N ALA A 211 15.41 1.51 -23.59
CA ALA A 211 14.43 2.60 -23.71
C ALA A 211 14.86 3.73 -22.77
N VAL A 212 14.88 4.95 -23.28
CA VAL A 212 15.25 6.15 -22.53
C VAL A 212 14.15 7.19 -22.71
N TYR A 213 13.75 7.82 -21.62
CA TYR A 213 12.79 8.93 -21.61
C TYR A 213 13.32 10.04 -20.69
N ASN A 214 13.37 11.26 -21.21
CA ASN A 214 13.85 12.47 -20.52
C ASN A 214 12.69 13.40 -20.19
#